data_48fe4e57276869b922c5810cc683867f
#
_entry.id   48fe4e57276869b922c5810cc683867f
#
_cell.length_a   1.000
_cell.length_b   1.000
_cell.length_c   1.000
_cell.angle_alpha   90.00
_cell.angle_beta   90.00
_cell.angle_gamma   90.00
#
_symmetry.space_group_name_H-M   'P 1'
#
loop_
_entity.id
_entity.type
_entity.pdbx_description
1 polymer ?
#
loop_
_entity_poly.entity_id
_entity_poly.type
_entity_poly.pdbx_seq_one_letter_code
_entity_poly.pdbx_strand_id
1 'polypeptide(L)'
;MGLIRAAKDAVSSMMADQWREYFYCDSLSNDVLVVKGQQRVTNGRNSNTKGVENIISNGSIVAVNEGQCMIIVDQGGIVEFCADAGEFVYDSSTEPSLFYGNLGESVKNTFSNIGKRFTFGGNAAKDQRIYFFNIKEIMNNLFGTASPIPFRVIDQNIGLDLDTSLRCNGEYSFHLVDPLLFYKNVCGNVTESY
;
A
#
# COMPACT_ATOMS: atom_id res chain seq x y z
N MET A 1 -13.10 -23.07 43.13
CA MET A 1 -12.77 -21.72 42.63
C MET A 1 -12.28 -21.68 41.19
N GLY A 2 -12.32 -22.79 40.43
CA GLY A 2 -11.85 -22.87 39.05
C GLY A 2 -12.87 -22.44 37.97
N LEU A 3 -14.15 -22.68 38.19
CA LEU A 3 -15.19 -22.44 37.17
C LEU A 3 -15.47 -20.95 36.89
N ILE A 4 -15.34 -20.08 37.87
CA ILE A 4 -15.58 -18.65 37.74
C ILE A 4 -14.37 -17.99 37.02
N ARG A 5 -13.14 -18.48 37.24
CA ARG A 5 -11.97 -18.04 36.50
C ARG A 5 -12.01 -18.44 35.02
N ALA A 6 -12.33 -19.71 34.76
CA ALA A 6 -12.44 -20.20 33.38
C ALA A 6 -13.53 -19.49 32.58
N ALA A 7 -14.69 -19.19 33.22
CA ALA A 7 -15.73 -18.39 32.55
C ALA A 7 -15.33 -16.93 32.33
N LYS A 8 -14.55 -16.35 33.26
CA LYS A 8 -14.06 -14.97 33.12
C LYS A 8 -12.98 -14.87 32.02
N ASP A 9 -12.11 -15.87 31.95
CA ASP A 9 -11.05 -15.93 30.91
C ASP A 9 -11.65 -16.22 29.53
N ALA A 10 -12.64 -17.09 29.42
CA ALA A 10 -13.37 -17.35 28.18
C ALA A 10 -14.18 -16.13 27.70
N VAL A 11 -14.86 -15.43 28.61
CA VAL A 11 -15.60 -14.18 28.30
C VAL A 11 -14.60 -13.06 27.94
N SER A 12 -13.48 -12.99 28.64
CA SER A 12 -12.42 -12.00 28.35
C SER A 12 -11.77 -12.26 26.98
N SER A 13 -11.49 -13.51 26.62
CA SER A 13 -10.97 -13.83 25.29
C SER A 13 -11.99 -13.60 24.18
N MET A 14 -13.25 -13.98 24.38
CA MET A 14 -14.33 -13.67 23.43
C MET A 14 -14.56 -12.17 23.28
N MET A 15 -14.47 -11.39 24.36
CA MET A 15 -14.56 -9.94 24.29
C MET A 15 -13.34 -9.31 23.62
N ALA A 16 -12.14 -9.80 23.87
CA ALA A 16 -10.92 -9.31 23.23
C ALA A 16 -10.96 -9.53 21.72
N ASP A 17 -11.45 -10.67 21.24
CA ASP A 17 -11.60 -10.95 19.81
C ASP A 17 -12.70 -10.10 19.13
N GLN A 18 -13.67 -9.60 19.88
CA GLN A 18 -14.71 -8.71 19.36
C GLN A 18 -14.27 -7.24 19.25
N TRP A 19 -13.15 -6.85 19.86
CA TRP A 19 -12.66 -5.48 19.89
C TRP A 19 -11.39 -5.27 19.05
N ARG A 20 -10.88 -6.30 18.39
CA ARG A 20 -9.74 -6.16 17.48
C ARG A 20 -10.18 -5.44 16.22
N GLU A 21 -9.52 -4.35 15.93
CA GLU A 21 -9.68 -3.68 14.65
C GLU A 21 -9.14 -4.58 13.54
N TYR A 22 -9.84 -4.60 12.41
CA TYR A 22 -9.45 -5.37 11.25
C TYR A 22 -9.32 -4.43 10.07
N PHE A 23 -8.11 -4.33 9.55
CA PHE A 23 -7.79 -3.50 8.38
C PHE A 23 -7.58 -4.37 7.17
N TYR A 24 -8.11 -3.94 6.06
CA TYR A 24 -8.02 -4.65 4.80
C TYR A 24 -8.14 -3.69 3.62
N CYS A 25 -7.85 -4.22 2.44
CA CYS A 25 -8.13 -3.58 1.17
C CYS A 25 -8.81 -4.59 0.26
N ASP A 26 -9.84 -4.14 -0.43
CA ASP A 26 -10.44 -4.92 -1.51
C ASP A 26 -9.48 -5.08 -2.69
N SER A 27 -9.86 -5.87 -3.68
CA SER A 27 -9.06 -6.04 -4.89
C SER A 27 -8.84 -4.71 -5.59
N LEU A 28 -7.57 -4.32 -5.77
CA LEU A 28 -7.20 -3.12 -6.50
C LEU A 28 -7.37 -3.33 -8.00
N SER A 29 -8.06 -2.38 -8.66
CA SER A 29 -8.15 -2.33 -10.11
C SER A 29 -6.81 -1.92 -10.74
N ASN A 30 -6.68 -2.10 -12.05
CA ASN A 30 -5.47 -1.70 -12.77
C ASN A 30 -5.22 -0.18 -12.79
N ASP A 31 -6.25 0.61 -12.49
CA ASP A 31 -6.18 2.06 -12.51
C ASP A 31 -5.67 2.64 -11.18
N VAL A 32 -5.54 1.80 -10.15
CA VAL A 32 -5.19 2.23 -8.78
C VAL A 32 -3.89 1.58 -8.35
N LEU A 33 -2.92 2.41 -8.00
CA LEU A 33 -1.61 1.97 -7.51
C LEU A 33 -1.53 1.93 -5.98
N VAL A 34 -2.22 2.83 -5.29
CA VAL A 34 -2.25 2.88 -3.82
C VAL A 34 -3.61 3.30 -3.32
N VAL A 35 -4.01 2.73 -2.19
CA VAL A 35 -5.24 3.09 -1.49
C VAL A 35 -4.99 3.10 0.03
N LYS A 36 -5.69 3.98 0.73
CA LYS A 36 -5.74 3.95 2.21
C LYS A 36 -6.53 2.73 2.67
N GLY A 37 -5.98 1.98 3.62
CA GLY A 37 -6.64 0.80 4.20
C GLY A 37 -7.97 1.13 4.86
N GLN A 38 -8.92 0.23 4.70
CA GLN A 38 -10.25 0.34 5.27
C GLN A 38 -10.32 -0.45 6.58
N GLN A 39 -10.95 0.14 7.58
CA GLN A 39 -11.29 -0.57 8.80
C GLN A 39 -12.63 -1.30 8.63
N ARG A 40 -12.67 -2.59 8.97
CA ARG A 40 -13.92 -3.35 8.95
C ARG A 40 -14.81 -2.93 10.08
N VAL A 41 -15.86 -2.19 9.76
CA VAL A 41 -16.92 -1.82 10.70
C VAL A 41 -17.98 -2.92 10.67
N THR A 42 -18.01 -3.77 11.69
CA THR A 42 -19.08 -4.78 11.84
C THR A 42 -20.36 -4.07 12.24
N ASN A 43 -21.30 -3.93 11.32
CA ASN A 43 -22.60 -3.31 11.53
C ASN A 43 -23.31 -3.96 12.73
N GLY A 44 -23.54 -3.19 13.80
CA GLY A 44 -24.54 -3.46 14.84
C GLY A 44 -24.04 -3.82 16.23
N ARG A 45 -22.72 -3.96 16.48
CA ARG A 45 -22.21 -4.27 17.84
C ARG A 45 -21.01 -3.45 18.30
N ASN A 46 -20.42 -2.62 17.47
CA ASN A 46 -19.41 -1.67 17.91
C ASN A 46 -20.04 -0.32 18.19
N SER A 47 -20.21 0.01 19.47
CA SER A 47 -20.57 1.36 19.93
C SER A 47 -19.41 2.34 19.81
N ASN A 48 -18.27 1.93 19.28
CA ASN A 48 -17.11 2.78 19.10
C ASN A 48 -17.10 3.46 17.72
N THR A 49 -18.18 4.19 17.42
CA THR A 49 -18.25 5.13 16.29
C THR A 49 -17.44 6.41 16.52
N LYS A 50 -16.75 6.50 17.66
CA LYS A 50 -15.84 7.59 18.05
C LYS A 50 -14.36 7.20 17.97
N GLY A 51 -14.03 6.12 17.24
CA GLY A 51 -12.64 5.79 16.94
C GLY A 51 -12.01 7.01 16.28
N VAL A 52 -10.93 7.52 16.89
CA VAL A 52 -10.14 8.57 16.26
C VAL A 52 -9.61 7.97 14.97
N GLU A 53 -10.04 8.50 13.82
CA GLU A 53 -9.45 8.16 12.54
C GLU A 53 -7.93 8.29 12.67
N ASN A 54 -7.19 7.34 12.15
CA ASN A 54 -5.73 7.32 12.17
C ASN A 54 -5.07 6.89 13.50
N ILE A 55 -5.70 6.00 14.26
CA ILE A 55 -5.03 5.26 15.33
C ILE A 55 -5.23 3.77 15.10
N ILE A 56 -4.13 3.02 15.11
CA ILE A 56 -4.13 1.55 15.01
C ILE A 56 -3.87 1.00 16.40
N SER A 57 -4.85 0.27 16.93
CA SER A 57 -4.72 -0.33 18.27
C SER A 57 -3.72 -1.49 18.24
N ASN A 58 -2.98 -1.67 19.33
CA ASN A 58 -2.12 -2.84 19.48
C ASN A 58 -2.94 -4.13 19.46
N GLY A 59 -2.53 -5.10 18.67
CA GLY A 59 -3.29 -6.34 18.44
C GLY A 59 -4.29 -6.25 17.28
N SER A 60 -4.39 -5.12 16.56
CA SER A 60 -5.17 -5.02 15.33
C SER A 60 -4.67 -6.00 14.28
N ILE A 61 -5.59 -6.52 13.48
CA ILE A 61 -5.27 -7.43 12.38
C ILE A 61 -5.22 -6.65 11.09
N VAL A 62 -4.19 -6.90 10.29
CA VAL A 62 -4.05 -6.35 8.93
C VAL A 62 -4.00 -7.50 7.95
N ALA A 63 -4.95 -7.56 7.02
CA ALA A 63 -5.00 -8.57 5.97
C ALA A 63 -4.38 -8.02 4.69
N VAL A 64 -3.39 -8.73 4.16
CA VAL A 64 -2.72 -8.43 2.90
C VAL A 64 -3.11 -9.51 1.89
N ASN A 65 -3.68 -9.11 0.75
CA ASN A 65 -4.06 -10.04 -0.30
C ASN A 65 -2.91 -10.27 -1.28
N GLU A 66 -2.97 -11.38 -2.03
CA GLU A 66 -2.06 -11.63 -3.15
C GLU A 66 -2.06 -10.47 -4.15
N GLY A 67 -0.88 -10.09 -4.60
CA GLY A 67 -0.70 -8.96 -5.51
C GLY A 67 -0.80 -7.59 -4.86
N GLN A 68 -0.83 -7.55 -3.54
CA GLN A 68 -0.78 -6.33 -2.75
C GLN A 68 0.43 -6.35 -1.81
N CYS A 69 0.90 -5.17 -1.43
CA CYS A 69 1.72 -5.00 -0.25
C CYS A 69 1.16 -3.87 0.61
N MET A 70 1.47 -3.89 1.89
CA MET A 70 1.02 -2.86 2.81
C MET A 70 2.20 -2.13 3.47
N ILE A 71 1.96 -0.88 3.82
CA ILE A 71 2.81 -0.11 4.73
C ILE A 71 1.98 0.45 5.88
N ILE A 72 2.59 0.53 7.05
CA ILE A 72 2.06 1.31 8.17
C ILE A 72 2.93 2.56 8.32
N VAL A 73 2.28 3.69 8.38
CA VAL A 73 2.91 5.00 8.55
C VAL A 73 2.51 5.54 9.91
N ASP A 74 3.47 5.92 10.73
CA ASP A 74 3.27 6.57 12.03
C ASP A 74 3.94 7.95 12.00
N GLN A 75 3.13 9.00 12.25
CA GLN A 75 3.60 10.40 12.23
C GLN A 75 4.36 10.79 10.94
N GLY A 76 3.91 10.26 9.81
CA GLY A 76 4.53 10.50 8.51
C GLY A 76 5.75 9.63 8.18
N GLY A 77 6.18 8.76 9.11
CA GLY A 77 7.26 7.79 8.90
C GLY A 77 6.75 6.39 8.67
N ILE A 78 7.37 5.65 7.76
CA ILE A 78 7.04 4.24 7.51
C ILE A 78 7.63 3.41 8.66
N VAL A 79 6.78 2.67 9.38
CA VAL A 79 7.18 1.84 10.52
C VAL A 79 7.07 0.34 10.24
N GLU A 80 6.18 -0.07 9.34
CA GLU A 80 5.98 -1.47 8.96
C GLU A 80 5.88 -1.59 7.45
N PHE A 81 6.35 -2.72 6.92
CA PHE A 81 6.20 -3.10 5.53
C PHE A 81 5.93 -4.60 5.40
N CYS A 82 4.91 -4.99 4.67
CA CYS A 82 4.60 -6.38 4.39
C CYS A 82 4.14 -6.58 2.94
N ALA A 83 4.83 -7.44 2.21
CA ALA A 83 4.47 -7.89 0.86
C ALA A 83 4.09 -9.37 0.79
N ASP A 84 4.06 -10.06 1.92
CA ASP A 84 3.55 -11.42 2.01
C ASP A 84 2.04 -11.41 2.21
N ALA A 85 1.34 -12.27 1.47
CA ALA A 85 -0.10 -12.42 1.63
C ALA A 85 -0.43 -13.15 2.95
N GLY A 86 -1.42 -12.66 3.68
CA GLY A 86 -1.84 -13.25 4.95
C GLY A 86 -2.46 -12.25 5.90
N GLU A 87 -2.72 -12.72 7.12
CA GLU A 87 -3.19 -11.90 8.22
C GLU A 87 -2.07 -11.67 9.22
N PHE A 88 -1.79 -10.42 9.51
CA PHE A 88 -0.72 -10.00 10.41
C PHE A 88 -1.30 -9.27 11.61
N VAL A 89 -0.75 -9.52 12.79
CA VAL A 89 -1.13 -8.82 14.01
C VAL A 89 -0.15 -7.67 14.23
N TYR A 90 -0.69 -6.45 14.31
CA TYR A 90 0.10 -5.26 14.61
C TYR A 90 0.50 -5.24 16.08
N ASP A 91 1.79 -5.17 16.37
CA ASP A 91 2.36 -5.03 17.71
C ASP A 91 3.26 -3.81 17.78
N SER A 92 2.74 -2.75 18.40
CA SER A 92 3.45 -1.48 18.56
C SER A 92 4.63 -1.53 19.53
N SER A 93 4.82 -2.64 20.25
CA SER A 93 5.92 -2.83 21.22
C SER A 93 7.17 -3.45 20.62
N THR A 94 7.06 -4.01 19.40
CA THR A 94 8.17 -4.63 18.69
C THR A 94 8.90 -3.64 17.79
N GLU A 95 10.15 -3.96 17.43
CA GLU A 95 10.88 -3.22 16.42
C GLU A 95 10.18 -3.34 15.04
N PRO A 96 10.34 -2.32 14.16
CA PRO A 96 9.74 -2.34 12.84
C PRO A 96 10.00 -3.63 12.09
N SER A 97 8.95 -4.26 11.60
CA SER A 97 9.00 -5.55 10.91
C SER A 97 8.99 -5.37 9.40
N LEU A 98 9.75 -6.21 8.73
CA LEU A 98 9.89 -6.19 7.29
C LEU A 98 9.67 -7.58 6.71
N PHE A 99 8.59 -7.72 5.95
CA PHE A 99 8.28 -8.91 5.17
C PHE A 99 8.33 -8.56 3.68
N TYR A 100 9.42 -8.92 3.03
CA TYR A 100 9.73 -8.46 1.66
C TYR A 100 8.93 -9.13 0.57
N GLY A 101 8.42 -10.34 0.81
CA GLY A 101 7.81 -11.13 -0.24
C GLY A 101 8.76 -11.28 -1.43
N ASN A 102 8.24 -11.06 -2.63
CA ASN A 102 8.98 -11.14 -3.89
C ASN A 102 9.67 -9.83 -4.33
N LEU A 103 9.60 -8.75 -3.53
CA LEU A 103 10.07 -7.42 -3.93
C LEU A 103 11.59 -7.19 -3.81
N GLY A 104 12.33 -8.14 -3.24
CA GLY A 104 13.78 -8.18 -3.32
C GLY A 104 14.54 -7.14 -2.47
N GLU A 105 15.84 -7.00 -2.78
CA GLU A 105 16.78 -6.21 -1.95
C GLU A 105 16.58 -4.69 -2.04
N SER A 106 15.93 -4.17 -3.09
CA SER A 106 15.77 -2.72 -3.24
C SER A 106 14.91 -2.14 -2.12
N VAL A 107 13.80 -2.79 -1.79
CA VAL A 107 12.90 -2.45 -0.69
C VAL A 107 13.62 -2.51 0.65
N LYS A 108 14.47 -3.52 0.87
CA LYS A 108 15.30 -3.66 2.08
C LYS A 108 16.22 -2.44 2.27
N ASN A 109 16.91 -2.04 1.22
CA ASN A 109 17.83 -0.92 1.26
C ASN A 109 17.09 0.40 1.51
N THR A 110 15.94 0.58 0.84
CA THR A 110 15.10 1.77 1.03
C THR A 110 14.60 1.87 2.46
N PHE A 111 14.10 0.76 3.03
CA PHE A 111 13.62 0.76 4.42
C PHE A 111 14.74 0.97 5.44
N SER A 112 15.89 0.34 5.28
CA SER A 112 17.02 0.53 6.21
C SER A 112 17.50 1.97 6.24
N ASN A 113 17.38 2.70 5.15
CA ASN A 113 17.70 4.12 5.06
C ASN A 113 16.60 5.01 5.68
N ILE A 114 15.35 4.57 5.66
CA ILE A 114 14.22 5.25 6.28
C ILE A 114 14.23 5.01 7.80
N GLY A 115 14.36 3.77 8.25
CA GLY A 115 14.27 3.37 9.66
C GLY A 115 15.30 4.03 10.58
N LYS A 116 16.45 4.45 10.06
CA LYS A 116 17.49 5.16 10.85
C LYS A 116 17.12 6.58 11.31
N ARG A 117 15.97 7.11 10.87
CA ARG A 117 15.58 8.52 11.12
C ARG A 117 14.53 8.69 12.22
N PHE A 118 13.97 7.63 12.78
CA PHE A 118 12.83 7.73 13.68
C PHE A 118 13.09 7.31 15.12
N THR A 119 14.00 8.02 15.79
CA THR A 119 14.09 8.07 17.24
C THR A 119 13.71 9.46 17.73
N PHE A 120 12.45 9.88 17.54
CA PHE A 120 11.94 11.07 18.19
C PHE A 120 10.87 10.67 19.22
N GLY A 121 11.27 10.74 20.50
CA GLY A 121 10.34 10.64 21.60
C GLY A 121 9.48 11.90 21.71
N GLY A 122 8.19 11.74 21.72
CA GLY A 122 7.21 12.75 22.06
C GLY A 122 5.83 12.12 22.15
N ASN A 123 5.11 12.37 23.25
CA ASN A 123 3.70 12.02 23.45
C ASN A 123 2.79 12.92 22.58
N ALA A 124 3.03 12.98 21.27
CA ALA A 124 2.11 13.64 20.35
C ALA A 124 0.97 12.68 19.99
N ALA A 125 -0.19 13.22 19.66
CA ALA A 125 -1.29 12.43 19.13
C ALA A 125 -0.79 11.55 17.97
N LYS A 126 -0.95 10.25 18.08
CA LYS A 126 -0.47 9.31 17.06
C LYS A 126 -1.33 9.47 15.81
N ASP A 127 -0.70 9.77 14.67
CA ASP A 127 -1.33 9.74 13.34
C ASP A 127 -0.79 8.52 12.60
N GLN A 128 -1.51 7.41 12.71
CA GLN A 128 -1.14 6.13 12.11
C GLN A 128 -2.06 5.81 10.94
N ARG A 129 -1.48 5.43 9.81
CA ARG A 129 -2.22 5.13 8.59
C ARG A 129 -1.69 3.86 7.96
N ILE A 130 -2.60 3.08 7.36
CA ILE A 130 -2.26 1.90 6.57
C ILE A 130 -2.52 2.22 5.10
N TYR A 131 -1.55 1.88 4.26
CA TYR A 131 -1.68 1.98 2.81
C TYR A 131 -1.40 0.64 2.16
N PHE A 132 -2.22 0.30 1.16
CA PHE A 132 -2.06 -0.88 0.33
C PHE A 132 -1.65 -0.46 -1.06
N PHE A 133 -0.65 -1.14 -1.61
CA PHE A 133 -0.11 -0.90 -2.95
C PHE A 133 -0.41 -2.07 -3.86
N ASN A 134 -0.71 -1.77 -5.11
CA ASN A 134 -0.87 -2.74 -6.16
C ASN A 134 0.51 -3.10 -6.71
N ILE A 135 0.95 -4.35 -6.49
CA ILE A 135 2.23 -4.87 -7.00
C ILE A 135 2.04 -5.85 -8.15
N LYS A 136 0.80 -5.97 -8.64
CA LYS A 136 0.50 -6.76 -9.84
C LYS A 136 1.04 -6.07 -11.09
N GLU A 137 1.11 -6.81 -12.17
CA GLU A 137 1.37 -6.24 -13.50
C GLU A 137 0.17 -5.39 -13.95
N ILE A 138 0.41 -4.12 -14.22
CA ILE A 138 -0.57 -3.16 -14.73
C ILE A 138 -0.50 -3.18 -16.25
N MET A 139 -1.48 -3.82 -16.87
CA MET A 139 -1.56 -4.02 -18.32
C MET A 139 -2.49 -3.00 -18.99
N ASN A 140 -2.53 -3.03 -20.33
CA ASN A 140 -3.41 -2.24 -21.18
C ASN A 140 -3.16 -0.71 -21.09
N ASN A 141 -1.93 -0.29 -20.85
CA ASN A 141 -1.56 1.11 -20.89
C ASN A 141 -1.28 1.52 -22.34
N LEU A 142 -2.21 2.25 -22.94
CA LEU A 142 -2.13 2.63 -24.34
C LEU A 142 -1.33 3.93 -24.50
N PHE A 143 -0.51 3.98 -25.53
CA PHE A 143 0.11 5.21 -25.98
C PHE A 143 -0.06 5.41 -27.48
N GLY A 144 0.02 6.65 -27.91
CA GLY A 144 -0.08 6.94 -29.33
C GLY A 144 0.02 8.41 -29.65
N THR A 145 0.16 8.70 -30.94
CA THR A 145 0.15 10.07 -31.44
C THR A 145 -1.28 10.57 -31.60
N ALA A 146 -1.63 11.67 -30.95
CA ALA A 146 -2.97 12.27 -31.06
C ALA A 146 -3.26 12.77 -32.47
N SER A 147 -2.24 13.35 -33.15
CA SER A 147 -2.31 13.77 -34.55
C SER A 147 -1.12 13.22 -35.33
N PRO A 148 -1.25 13.05 -36.66
CA PRO A 148 -0.12 12.66 -37.48
C PRO A 148 1.03 13.66 -37.36
N ILE A 149 2.25 13.12 -37.20
CA ILE A 149 3.47 13.93 -37.14
C ILE A 149 4.00 14.06 -38.57
N PRO A 150 4.20 15.26 -39.11
CA PRO A 150 4.77 15.45 -40.42
C PRO A 150 6.21 14.91 -40.45
N PHE A 151 6.53 14.13 -41.47
CA PHE A 151 7.80 13.49 -41.62
C PHE A 151 8.25 13.54 -43.09
N ARG A 152 9.48 14.02 -43.34
CA ARG A 152 10.04 14.11 -44.68
C ARG A 152 11.12 13.04 -44.86
N VAL A 153 10.99 12.28 -45.91
CA VAL A 153 11.95 11.26 -46.32
C VAL A 153 12.75 11.78 -47.52
N ILE A 154 14.05 11.83 -47.37
CA ILE A 154 14.98 12.22 -48.45
C ILE A 154 15.98 11.10 -48.63
N ASP A 155 16.07 10.55 -49.88
CA ASP A 155 17.12 9.66 -50.31
C ASP A 155 17.77 10.20 -51.57
N GLN A 156 18.99 10.73 -51.44
CA GLN A 156 19.73 11.34 -52.54
C GLN A 156 20.20 10.34 -53.59
N ASN A 157 20.34 9.06 -53.25
CA ASN A 157 20.85 8.05 -54.16
C ASN A 157 19.80 7.68 -55.24
N ILE A 158 18.54 7.75 -54.87
CA ILE A 158 17.40 7.43 -55.75
C ILE A 158 16.60 8.66 -56.15
N GLY A 159 17.00 9.84 -55.69
CA GLY A 159 16.30 11.09 -55.95
C GLY A 159 14.93 11.18 -55.31
N LEU A 160 14.70 10.48 -54.18
CA LEU A 160 13.44 10.50 -53.46
C LEU A 160 13.40 11.72 -52.51
N ASP A 161 12.34 12.53 -52.62
CA ASP A 161 12.01 13.60 -51.69
C ASP A 161 10.49 13.58 -51.47
N LEU A 162 10.06 13.09 -50.34
CA LEU A 162 8.66 12.84 -50.06
C LEU A 162 8.27 13.35 -48.66
N ASP A 163 7.23 14.15 -48.62
CA ASP A 163 6.54 14.51 -47.35
C ASP A 163 5.47 13.50 -47.05
N THR A 164 5.51 12.94 -45.87
CA THR A 164 4.54 11.97 -45.37
C THR A 164 4.14 12.29 -43.93
N SER A 165 3.25 11.50 -43.37
CA SER A 165 2.84 11.63 -41.99
C SER A 165 2.99 10.30 -41.25
N LEU A 166 3.49 10.36 -40.01
CA LEU A 166 3.70 9.22 -39.16
C LEU A 166 2.64 9.18 -38.05
N ARG A 167 2.05 8.02 -37.87
CA ARG A 167 1.27 7.68 -36.66
C ARG A 167 1.91 6.48 -36.00
N CYS A 168 2.00 6.52 -34.68
CA CYS A 168 2.33 5.34 -33.91
C CYS A 168 1.33 5.15 -32.76
N ASN A 169 1.10 3.90 -32.41
CA ASN A 169 0.34 3.50 -31.25
C ASN A 169 0.92 2.19 -30.73
N GLY A 170 0.73 1.96 -29.46
CA GLY A 170 1.20 0.75 -28.80
C GLY A 170 0.59 0.61 -27.43
N GLU A 171 1.00 -0.44 -26.77
CA GLU A 171 0.59 -0.80 -25.43
C GLU A 171 1.82 -1.17 -24.62
N TYR A 172 1.82 -0.85 -23.34
CA TYR A 172 2.86 -1.25 -22.40
C TYR A 172 2.24 -1.72 -21.10
N SER A 173 3.00 -2.52 -20.36
CA SER A 173 2.70 -2.87 -18.98
C SER A 173 3.81 -2.37 -18.05
N PHE A 174 3.49 -2.24 -16.78
CA PHE A 174 4.45 -1.94 -15.74
C PHE A 174 3.98 -2.51 -14.41
N HIS A 175 4.90 -2.68 -13.47
CA HIS A 175 4.59 -3.02 -12.09
C HIS A 175 5.39 -2.16 -11.11
N LEU A 176 4.91 -2.08 -9.89
CA LEU A 176 5.56 -1.32 -8.83
C LEU A 176 6.67 -2.14 -8.19
N VAL A 177 7.92 -1.76 -8.41
CA VAL A 177 9.11 -2.47 -7.90
C VAL A 177 9.45 -2.06 -6.46
N ASP A 178 9.32 -0.78 -6.14
CA ASP A 178 9.63 -0.25 -4.80
C ASP A 178 8.48 0.64 -4.29
N PRO A 179 7.52 0.05 -3.56
CA PRO A 179 6.39 0.78 -2.99
C PRO A 179 6.79 1.84 -1.97
N LEU A 180 7.91 1.64 -1.25
CA LEU A 180 8.38 2.59 -0.24
C LEU A 180 8.90 3.87 -0.89
N LEU A 181 9.66 3.71 -1.97
CA LEU A 181 10.18 4.83 -2.74
C LEU A 181 9.04 5.57 -3.46
N PHE A 182 8.06 4.83 -3.96
CA PHE A 182 6.85 5.37 -4.56
C PHE A 182 6.04 6.19 -3.55
N TYR A 183 5.82 5.66 -2.34
CA TYR A 183 5.16 6.39 -1.26
C TYR A 183 5.87 7.69 -0.96
N LYS A 184 7.18 7.64 -0.78
CA LYS A 184 7.99 8.80 -0.39
C LYS A 184 8.01 9.90 -1.45
N ASN A 185 8.10 9.53 -2.74
CA ASN A 185 8.39 10.47 -3.80
C ASN A 185 7.16 10.88 -4.62
N VAL A 186 6.11 10.07 -4.63
CA VAL A 186 4.97 10.24 -5.52
C VAL A 186 3.66 10.46 -4.77
N CYS A 187 3.17 9.46 -4.04
CA CYS A 187 1.83 9.54 -3.47
C CYS A 187 1.76 10.16 -2.06
N GLY A 188 2.78 9.99 -1.24
CA GLY A 188 2.77 10.52 0.13
C GLY A 188 1.52 10.10 0.92
N ASN A 189 0.97 11.01 1.72
CA ASN A 189 -0.23 10.80 2.53
C ASN A 189 -1.51 10.97 1.71
N VAL A 190 -1.72 10.11 0.72
CA VAL A 190 -2.96 10.12 -0.07
C VAL A 190 -4.18 9.87 0.84
N THR A 191 -5.29 10.55 0.57
CA THR A 191 -6.50 10.48 1.41
C THR A 191 -7.39 9.30 1.07
N GLU A 192 -7.50 8.96 -0.21
CA GLU A 192 -8.34 7.85 -0.70
C GLU A 192 -7.53 6.89 -1.57
N SER A 193 -7.21 7.29 -2.79
CA SER A 193 -6.49 6.47 -3.77
C SER A 193 -5.59 7.32 -4.68
N TYR A 194 -4.60 6.67 -5.27
CA TYR A 194 -3.71 7.25 -6.27
C TYR A 194 -3.58 6.31 -7.46
#